data_e928865926932282de95450172a0b5c6
#
_entry.id   e928865926932282de95450172a0b5c6
#
_cell.length_a   1.000
_cell.length_b   1.000
_cell.length_c   1.000
_cell.angle_alpha   90.00
_cell.angle_beta   90.00
_cell.angle_gamma   90.00
#
_symmetry.space_group_name_H-M   'P 1'
#
loop_
_entity.id
_entity.type
_entity.pdbx_description
1 polymer ?
#
loop_
_entity_poly.entity_id
_entity_poly.type
_entity_poly.pdbx_seq_one_letter_code
_entity_poly.pdbx_strand_id
1 'polypeptide(L)'
;LEALEKINCNVKKEFKSISPKLGTLEEYLLAVFDLFISKGKACKRSGFSLTLLAMETSELSPLIAEKCSDILENWRLLLADGLYDRNLPEDLCNPISEWLFTSIQGAISANRIHKDEAFLYNIKSTIKIISLASPEFLREIFTKGNEEEIVA
;
A
#
# COMPACT_ATOMS: atom_id res chain seq x y z
N LEU A 1 -6.97 21.08 -2.45
CA LEU A 1 -7.98 20.01 -2.50
C LEU A 1 -8.17 19.47 -3.92
N GLU A 2 -8.36 20.31 -4.93
CA GLU A 2 -8.53 19.88 -6.32
C GLU A 2 -7.36 19.01 -6.83
N ALA A 3 -6.12 19.38 -6.51
CA ALA A 3 -4.94 18.60 -6.88
C ALA A 3 -4.95 17.20 -6.24
N LEU A 4 -5.39 17.08 -4.99
CA LEU A 4 -5.53 15.80 -4.29
C LEU A 4 -6.60 14.91 -4.95
N GLU A 5 -7.74 15.48 -5.34
CA GLU A 5 -8.78 14.75 -6.07
C GLU A 5 -8.27 14.24 -7.42
N LYS A 6 -7.51 15.05 -8.14
CA LYS A 6 -6.90 14.63 -9.42
C LYS A 6 -5.93 13.46 -9.24
N ILE A 7 -5.09 13.51 -8.20
CA ILE A 7 -4.18 12.41 -7.86
C ILE A 7 -4.97 11.15 -7.55
N ASN A 8 -5.98 11.25 -6.68
CA ASN A 8 -6.86 10.14 -6.31
C ASN A 8 -7.53 9.50 -7.53
N CYS A 9 -8.10 10.33 -8.40
CA CYS A 9 -8.77 9.87 -9.63
C CYS A 9 -7.80 9.13 -10.56
N ASN A 10 -6.58 9.62 -10.73
CA ASN A 10 -5.57 8.98 -11.56
C ASN A 10 -5.15 7.62 -11.00
N VAL A 11 -4.88 7.52 -9.70
CA VAL A 11 -4.50 6.25 -9.06
C VAL A 11 -5.64 5.24 -9.14
N LYS A 12 -6.89 5.66 -8.90
CA LYS A 12 -8.07 4.78 -9.08
C LYS A 12 -8.19 4.21 -10.50
N LYS A 13 -7.93 5.02 -11.52
CA LYS A 13 -7.94 4.56 -12.92
C LYS A 13 -6.85 3.52 -13.17
N GLU A 14 -5.66 3.75 -12.64
CA GLU A 14 -4.54 2.82 -12.78
C GLU A 14 -4.81 1.49 -12.05
N PHE A 15 -5.36 1.51 -10.83
CA PHE A 15 -5.82 0.30 -10.16
C PHE A 15 -6.82 -0.51 -10.99
N LYS A 16 -7.81 0.16 -11.57
CA LYS A 16 -8.79 -0.49 -12.46
C LYS A 16 -8.15 -1.07 -13.71
N SER A 17 -7.07 -0.48 -14.21
CA SER A 17 -6.36 -1.01 -15.37
C SER A 17 -5.51 -2.25 -15.05
N ILE A 18 -5.05 -2.38 -13.81
CA ILE A 18 -4.29 -3.54 -13.32
C ILE A 18 -5.23 -4.73 -13.10
N SER A 19 -6.40 -4.50 -12.48
CA SER A 19 -7.29 -5.55 -12.00
C SER A 19 -7.74 -6.58 -13.06
N PRO A 20 -8.16 -6.20 -14.28
CA PRO A 20 -8.66 -7.16 -15.26
C PRO A 20 -7.56 -7.92 -16.03
N LYS A 21 -6.30 -7.51 -15.93
CA LYS A 21 -5.21 -8.00 -16.81
C LYS A 21 -4.34 -9.07 -16.17
N LEU A 22 -4.32 -9.17 -14.84
CA LEU A 22 -3.37 -9.99 -14.09
C LEU A 22 -4.09 -11.13 -13.39
N GLY A 23 -3.68 -12.37 -13.71
CA GLY A 23 -4.34 -13.61 -13.28
C GLY A 23 -3.92 -14.11 -11.90
N THR A 24 -2.65 -13.93 -11.52
CA THR A 24 -2.11 -14.46 -10.26
C THR A 24 -2.00 -13.40 -9.17
N LEU A 25 -2.01 -13.87 -7.91
CA LEU A 25 -1.82 -13.00 -6.75
C LEU A 25 -0.47 -12.29 -6.80
N GLU A 26 0.61 -13.00 -7.16
CA GLU A 26 1.95 -12.44 -7.27
C GLU A 26 2.02 -11.32 -8.31
N GLU A 27 1.49 -11.56 -9.51
CA GLU A 27 1.47 -10.58 -10.60
C GLU A 27 0.72 -9.30 -10.17
N TYR A 28 -0.43 -9.46 -9.51
CA TYR A 28 -1.20 -8.34 -9.01
C TYR A 28 -0.45 -7.53 -7.96
N LEU A 29 0.10 -8.19 -6.94
CA LEU A 29 0.83 -7.52 -5.86
C LEU A 29 2.08 -6.79 -6.38
N LEU A 30 2.81 -7.39 -7.34
CA LEU A 30 3.96 -6.74 -7.97
C LEU A 30 3.53 -5.54 -8.82
N ALA A 31 2.42 -5.62 -9.54
CA ALA A 31 1.92 -4.50 -10.34
C ALA A 31 1.47 -3.33 -9.46
N VAL A 32 0.80 -3.60 -8.34
CA VAL A 32 0.44 -2.58 -7.34
C VAL A 32 1.70 -1.96 -6.73
N PHE A 33 2.67 -2.78 -6.36
CA PHE A 33 3.96 -2.29 -5.87
C PHE A 33 4.63 -1.35 -6.88
N ASP A 34 4.75 -1.77 -8.15
CA ASP A 34 5.38 -0.97 -9.20
C ASP A 34 4.59 0.31 -9.50
N LEU A 35 3.27 0.30 -9.38
CA LEU A 35 2.44 1.50 -9.49
C LEU A 35 2.86 2.57 -8.45
N PHE A 36 2.95 2.19 -7.18
CA PHE A 36 3.33 3.13 -6.12
C PHE A 36 4.79 3.58 -6.23
N ILE A 37 5.71 2.69 -6.59
CA ILE A 37 7.12 3.03 -6.76
C ILE A 37 7.34 3.95 -7.96
N SER A 38 6.65 3.73 -9.08
CA SER A 38 6.74 4.62 -10.25
C SER A 38 6.23 6.02 -9.94
N LYS A 39 5.14 6.14 -9.18
CA LYS A 39 4.63 7.43 -8.70
C LYS A 39 5.63 8.12 -7.76
N GLY A 40 6.24 7.38 -6.86
CA GLY A 40 7.31 7.88 -6.00
C GLY A 40 8.53 8.39 -6.80
N LYS A 41 8.91 7.71 -7.89
CA LYS A 41 10.02 8.11 -8.78
C LYS A 41 9.66 9.30 -9.68
N ALA A 42 8.42 9.39 -10.17
CA ALA A 42 7.96 10.53 -10.98
C ALA A 42 7.98 11.85 -10.20
N CYS A 43 7.87 11.78 -8.88
CA CYS A 43 7.97 12.93 -7.97
C CYS A 43 9.42 13.33 -7.63
N LYS A 44 10.41 12.98 -8.46
CA LYS A 44 11.84 13.23 -8.22
C LYS A 44 12.19 14.69 -7.89
N ARG A 45 11.39 15.65 -8.32
CA ARG A 45 11.61 17.09 -8.06
C ARG A 45 10.84 17.65 -6.87
N SER A 46 9.70 17.06 -6.51
CA SER A 46 8.84 17.61 -5.45
C SER A 46 8.75 16.75 -4.20
N GLY A 47 9.32 15.53 -4.24
CA GLY A 47 9.32 14.66 -3.06
C GLY A 47 7.92 14.40 -2.48
N PHE A 48 6.87 14.45 -3.29
CA PHE A 48 5.50 14.40 -2.84
C PHE A 48 5.11 12.97 -2.43
N SER A 49 4.84 12.80 -1.14
CA SER A 49 4.17 11.64 -0.60
C SER A 49 2.92 12.13 0.12
N LEU A 50 1.76 11.52 -0.16
CA LEU A 50 0.53 11.86 0.56
C LEU A 50 0.66 11.65 2.06
N THR A 51 1.41 10.62 2.48
CA THR A 51 1.69 10.34 3.89
C THR A 51 2.50 11.49 4.51
N LEU A 52 3.57 11.93 3.85
CA LEU A 52 4.36 13.06 4.34
C LEU A 52 3.54 14.35 4.34
N LEU A 53 2.76 14.60 3.30
CA LEU A 53 1.88 15.77 3.27
C LEU A 53 0.88 15.75 4.42
N ALA A 54 0.24 14.60 4.70
CA ALA A 54 -0.67 14.47 5.83
C ALA A 54 0.02 14.74 7.17
N MET A 55 1.24 14.24 7.36
CA MET A 55 2.02 14.47 8.58
C MET A 55 2.43 15.95 8.73
N GLU A 56 2.94 16.56 7.66
CA GLU A 56 3.39 17.97 7.68
C GLU A 56 2.23 18.95 7.84
N THR A 57 1.03 18.60 7.36
CA THR A 57 -0.14 19.49 7.42
C THR A 57 -1.08 19.22 8.58
N SER A 58 -0.83 18.17 9.38
CA SER A 58 -1.75 17.75 10.46
C SER A 58 -2.10 18.86 11.46
N GLU A 59 -1.13 19.71 11.81
CA GLU A 59 -1.33 20.85 12.72
C GLU A 59 -1.75 22.12 12.00
N LEU A 60 -1.28 22.31 10.75
CA LEU A 60 -1.49 23.56 10.01
C LEU A 60 -2.82 23.59 9.24
N SER A 61 -3.26 22.46 8.76
CA SER A 61 -4.48 22.31 7.96
C SER A 61 -5.09 20.92 8.15
N PRO A 62 -5.86 20.71 9.24
CA PRO A 62 -6.51 19.43 9.51
C PRO A 62 -7.33 18.88 8.34
N LEU A 63 -7.99 19.78 7.59
CA LEU A 63 -8.78 19.42 6.42
C LEU A 63 -7.94 18.76 5.31
N ILE A 64 -6.70 19.23 5.08
CA ILE A 64 -5.80 18.61 4.10
C ILE A 64 -5.31 17.25 4.60
N ALA A 65 -4.96 17.16 5.87
CA ALA A 65 -4.51 15.91 6.49
C ALA A 65 -5.61 14.85 6.45
N GLU A 66 -6.85 15.20 6.81
CA GLU A 66 -8.03 14.33 6.71
C GLU A 66 -8.26 13.85 5.28
N LYS A 67 -8.21 14.78 4.31
CA LYS A 67 -8.36 14.41 2.88
C LYS A 67 -7.27 13.47 2.38
N CYS A 68 -6.02 13.66 2.81
CA CYS A 68 -4.94 12.73 2.48
C CYS A 68 -5.17 11.35 3.10
N SER A 69 -5.62 11.30 4.36
CA SER A 69 -5.96 10.06 5.06
C SER A 69 -7.06 9.29 4.33
N ASP A 70 -8.14 9.96 3.95
CA ASP A 70 -9.25 9.37 3.20
C ASP A 70 -8.78 8.77 1.84
N ILE A 71 -7.89 9.48 1.14
CA ILE A 71 -7.35 9.02 -0.13
C ILE A 71 -6.49 7.77 0.07
N LEU A 72 -5.62 7.77 1.09
CA LEU A 72 -4.76 6.62 1.41
C LEU A 72 -5.60 5.39 1.79
N GLU A 73 -6.64 5.58 2.60
CA GLU A 73 -7.56 4.49 2.96
C GLU A 73 -8.33 3.98 1.75
N ASN A 74 -8.80 4.84 0.87
CA ASN A 74 -9.44 4.41 -0.38
C ASN A 74 -8.51 3.55 -1.25
N TRP A 75 -7.22 3.89 -1.33
CA TRP A 75 -6.26 3.09 -2.09
C TRP A 75 -5.99 1.74 -1.43
N ARG A 76 -5.92 1.70 -0.10
CA ARG A 76 -5.79 0.46 0.67
C ARG A 76 -6.99 -0.48 0.42
N LEU A 77 -8.20 0.07 0.43
CA LEU A 77 -9.41 -0.70 0.14
C LEU A 77 -9.43 -1.25 -1.29
N LEU A 78 -9.01 -0.47 -2.28
CA LEU A 78 -8.86 -0.96 -3.66
C LEU A 78 -7.86 -2.12 -3.76
N LEU A 79 -6.78 -2.08 -2.97
CA LEU A 79 -5.84 -3.18 -2.87
C LEU A 79 -6.50 -4.42 -2.27
N ALA A 80 -7.27 -4.26 -1.18
CA ALA A 80 -7.99 -5.37 -0.54
C ALA A 80 -9.00 -6.03 -1.48
N ASP A 81 -9.77 -5.24 -2.24
CA ASP A 81 -10.70 -5.74 -3.26
C ASP A 81 -9.97 -6.55 -4.34
N GLY A 82 -8.84 -6.07 -4.81
CA GLY A 82 -8.03 -6.80 -5.78
C GLY A 82 -7.41 -8.10 -5.26
N LEU A 83 -7.13 -8.19 -3.96
CA LEU A 83 -6.71 -9.44 -3.29
C LEU A 83 -7.86 -10.45 -3.25
N TYR A 84 -9.07 -10.00 -2.92
CA TYR A 84 -10.28 -10.80 -2.91
C TYR A 84 -10.58 -11.38 -4.30
N ASP A 85 -10.47 -10.57 -5.35
CA ASP A 85 -10.66 -10.98 -6.75
C ASP A 85 -9.68 -12.08 -7.20
N ARG A 86 -8.58 -12.27 -6.46
CA ARG A 86 -7.57 -13.33 -6.72
C ARG A 86 -7.64 -14.48 -5.74
N ASN A 87 -8.84 -14.69 -5.18
CA ASN A 87 -9.17 -15.80 -4.29
C ASN A 87 -8.35 -15.83 -2.99
N LEU A 88 -7.82 -14.68 -2.54
CA LEU A 88 -7.32 -14.60 -1.19
C LEU A 88 -8.53 -14.65 -0.23
N PRO A 89 -8.50 -15.46 0.86
CA PRO A 89 -9.57 -15.49 1.83
C PRO A 89 -9.91 -14.09 2.37
N GLU A 90 -11.21 -13.81 2.53
CA GLU A 90 -11.71 -12.48 2.91
C GLU A 90 -11.09 -11.97 4.22
N ASP A 91 -10.92 -12.86 5.20
CA ASP A 91 -10.31 -12.57 6.50
C ASP A 91 -8.82 -12.12 6.40
N LEU A 92 -8.15 -12.43 5.28
CA LEU A 92 -6.76 -12.05 5.01
C LEU A 92 -6.63 -10.80 4.14
N CYS A 93 -7.66 -10.39 3.41
CA CYS A 93 -7.58 -9.28 2.47
C CYS A 93 -7.23 -7.96 3.17
N ASN A 94 -7.89 -7.63 4.27
CA ASN A 94 -7.61 -6.42 5.03
C ASN A 94 -6.23 -6.43 5.70
N PRO A 95 -5.85 -7.43 6.51
CA PRO A 95 -4.54 -7.44 7.17
C PRO A 95 -3.38 -7.40 6.17
N ILE A 96 -3.46 -8.14 5.07
CA ILE A 96 -2.40 -8.15 4.06
C ILE A 96 -2.35 -6.82 3.29
N SER A 97 -3.50 -6.21 2.97
CA SER A 97 -3.52 -4.90 2.33
C SER A 97 -2.93 -3.81 3.22
N GLU A 98 -3.24 -3.81 4.51
CA GLU A 98 -2.65 -2.89 5.50
C GLU A 98 -1.14 -3.05 5.59
N TRP A 99 -0.69 -4.29 5.75
CA TRP A 99 0.73 -4.59 5.82
C TRP A 99 1.47 -4.13 4.57
N LEU A 100 0.99 -4.52 3.38
CA LEU A 100 1.66 -4.19 2.12
C LEU A 100 1.66 -2.69 1.87
N PHE A 101 0.52 -2.03 2.10
CA PHE A 101 0.40 -0.60 1.89
C PHE A 101 1.34 0.19 2.79
N THR A 102 1.37 -0.13 4.09
CA THR A 102 2.27 0.49 5.07
C THR A 102 3.74 0.21 4.74
N SER A 103 4.06 -1.02 4.34
CA SER A 103 5.42 -1.41 3.97
C SER A 103 5.92 -0.65 2.73
N ILE A 104 5.08 -0.47 1.72
CA ILE A 104 5.42 0.32 0.52
C ILE A 104 5.68 1.79 0.90
N GLN A 105 4.82 2.40 1.73
CA GLN A 105 5.00 3.78 2.17
C GLN A 105 6.28 3.94 2.99
N GLY A 106 6.55 3.01 3.89
CA GLY A 106 7.78 2.97 4.68
C GLY A 106 9.03 2.82 3.81
N ALA A 107 9.01 1.91 2.83
CA ALA A 107 10.13 1.68 1.93
C ALA A 107 10.41 2.88 1.00
N ILE A 108 9.36 3.56 0.52
CA ILE A 108 9.51 4.81 -0.25
C ILE A 108 10.19 5.88 0.60
N SER A 109 9.76 6.03 1.85
CA SER A 109 10.34 7.01 2.79
C SER A 109 11.79 6.67 3.12
N ALA A 110 12.08 5.41 3.43
CA ALA A 110 13.43 4.93 3.73
C ALA A 110 14.38 5.10 2.53
N ASN A 111 13.93 4.74 1.33
CA ASN A 111 14.72 4.94 0.10
C ASN A 111 15.07 6.42 -0.14
N ARG A 112 14.16 7.33 0.18
CA ARG A 112 14.41 8.78 0.06
C ARG A 112 15.46 9.28 1.04
N ILE A 113 15.43 8.78 2.28
CA ILE A 113 16.38 9.16 3.34
C ILE A 113 17.76 8.56 3.07
N HIS A 114 17.81 7.27 2.80
CA HIS A 114 19.06 6.51 2.70
C HIS A 114 19.61 6.42 1.27
N LYS A 115 18.81 6.76 0.24
CA LYS A 115 19.15 6.62 -1.19
C LYS A 115 19.57 5.17 -1.55
N ASP A 116 18.95 4.20 -0.90
CA ASP A 116 19.24 2.78 -1.03
C ASP A 116 17.95 2.02 -1.43
N GLU A 117 18.00 1.33 -2.56
CA GLU A 117 16.86 0.55 -3.07
C GLU A 117 16.68 -0.80 -2.36
N ALA A 118 17.55 -1.18 -1.43
CA ALA A 118 17.43 -2.44 -0.69
C ALA A 118 16.08 -2.61 0.00
N PHE A 119 15.51 -1.53 0.54
CA PHE A 119 14.17 -1.53 1.15
C PHE A 119 13.07 -1.96 0.18
N LEU A 120 13.19 -1.57 -1.10
CA LEU A 120 12.23 -1.92 -2.15
C LEU A 120 12.37 -3.39 -2.56
N TYR A 121 13.59 -3.91 -2.63
CA TYR A 121 13.85 -5.32 -2.93
C TYR A 121 13.30 -6.24 -1.84
N ASN A 122 13.42 -5.85 -0.57
CA ASN A 122 12.88 -6.62 0.55
C ASN A 122 11.36 -6.78 0.45
N ILE A 123 10.63 -5.74 0.04
CA ILE A 123 9.18 -5.82 -0.18
C ILE A 123 8.85 -6.80 -1.31
N LYS A 124 9.56 -6.73 -2.45
CA LYS A 124 9.34 -7.67 -3.55
C LYS A 124 9.56 -9.12 -3.12
N SER A 125 10.59 -9.38 -2.32
CA SER A 125 10.85 -10.72 -1.78
C SER A 125 9.71 -11.20 -0.87
N THR A 126 9.19 -10.33 -0.03
CA THR A 126 8.07 -10.65 0.87
C THR A 126 6.77 -10.86 0.10
N ILE A 127 6.50 -10.08 -0.95
CA ILE A 127 5.36 -10.31 -1.86
C ILE A 127 5.39 -11.74 -2.42
N LYS A 128 6.56 -12.20 -2.86
CA LYS A 128 6.72 -13.55 -3.36
C LYS A 128 6.43 -14.62 -2.31
N ILE A 129 6.90 -14.42 -1.08
CA ILE A 129 6.61 -15.32 0.05
C ILE A 129 5.11 -15.39 0.33
N ILE A 130 4.42 -14.24 0.42
CA ILE A 130 2.97 -14.17 0.63
C ILE A 130 2.22 -14.90 -0.49
N SER A 131 2.65 -14.74 -1.73
CA SER A 131 1.98 -15.35 -2.88
C SER A 131 2.12 -16.88 -2.93
N LEU A 132 3.14 -17.44 -2.30
CA LEU A 132 3.40 -18.87 -2.23
C LEU A 132 2.91 -19.52 -0.92
N ALA A 133 2.58 -18.73 0.09
CA ALA A 133 2.19 -19.22 1.39
C ALA A 133 0.76 -19.79 1.40
N SER A 134 0.49 -20.79 2.23
CA SER A 134 -0.86 -21.29 2.45
C SER A 134 -1.71 -20.29 3.25
N PRO A 135 -3.03 -20.30 3.08
CA PRO A 135 -3.92 -19.45 3.88
C PRO A 135 -3.78 -19.66 5.39
N GLU A 136 -3.53 -20.88 5.83
CA GLU A 136 -3.31 -21.23 7.24
C GLU A 136 -2.08 -20.53 7.79
N PHE A 137 -0.97 -20.58 7.04
CA PHE A 137 0.28 -19.92 7.42
C PHE A 137 0.11 -18.39 7.45
N LEU A 138 -0.59 -17.82 6.46
CA LEU A 138 -0.87 -16.39 6.45
C LEU A 138 -1.72 -15.95 7.64
N ARG A 139 -2.72 -16.76 8.05
CA ARG A 139 -3.51 -16.48 9.27
C ARG A 139 -2.66 -16.48 10.53
N GLU A 140 -1.70 -17.40 10.64
CA GLU A 140 -0.79 -17.40 11.79
C GLU A 140 0.03 -16.11 11.89
N ILE A 141 0.45 -15.55 10.75
CA ILE A 141 1.26 -14.33 10.72
C ILE A 141 0.39 -13.07 10.91
N PHE A 142 -0.74 -12.99 10.20
CA PHE A 142 -1.48 -11.73 10.08
C PHE A 142 -2.68 -11.60 11.02
N THR A 143 -3.18 -12.69 11.64
CA THR A 143 -4.38 -12.64 12.48
C THR A 143 -4.16 -12.99 13.94
N LYS A 144 -3.27 -13.90 14.26
CA LYS A 144 -3.03 -14.34 15.65
C LYS A 144 -2.19 -13.38 16.51
N GLY A 145 -1.52 -12.40 15.90
CA GLY A 145 -0.73 -11.40 16.65
C GLY A 145 -1.53 -10.27 17.28
N ASN A 146 -2.81 -10.15 16.97
CA ASN A 146 -3.63 -9.00 17.41
C ASN A 146 -4.41 -9.23 18.72
N GLU A 147 -4.42 -10.43 19.30
CA GLU A 147 -5.24 -10.72 20.48
C GLU A 147 -4.47 -10.76 21.81
N GLU A 148 -3.14 -10.82 21.82
CA GLU A 148 -2.39 -11.07 23.07
C GLU A 148 -1.48 -9.95 23.58
N GLU A 149 -1.26 -8.83 22.90
CA GLU A 149 -0.23 -7.85 23.31
C GLU A 149 -0.65 -6.37 23.40
N ILE A 150 -1.91 -6.03 23.55
CA ILE A 150 -2.34 -4.65 23.87
C ILE A 150 -2.85 -4.55 25.32
N VAL A 151 -2.28 -5.32 26.23
CA VAL A 151 -2.50 -5.15 27.68
C VAL A 151 -1.14 -5.15 28.38
N ALA A 152 -0.44 -4.05 28.25
CA ALA A 152 0.64 -3.69 29.19
C ALA A 152 0.78 -2.17 29.22
#